data_8b18c7a7700bc9901d641668d6b43df0
#
_entry.id   8b18c7a7700bc9901d641668d6b43df0
#
_cell.length_a   1.000
_cell.length_b   1.000
_cell.length_c   1.000
_cell.angle_alpha   90.00
_cell.angle_beta   90.00
_cell.angle_gamma   90.00
#
_symmetry.space_group_name_H-M   'P 1'
#
loop_
_entity.id
_entity.type
_entity.pdbx_description
1 polymer ?
#
loop_
_entity_poly.entity_id
_entity_poly.type
_entity_poly.pdbx_seq_one_letter_code
_entity_poly.pdbx_strand_id
1 'polypeptide(L)'
;LADEINRAPAKVQSALLEVMQEKQITIGDETFKLDPPFFVMATQNPVEQEGVYQLPEAQLDRFMLKLVVGYNSKDEELEIARRISSGNFENILPVLQKDDIDEIKKKIKNIHIDVEVEKYMIEIVNASRNPKEYGLDEIADYIYFGASP
;
A
#
# COMPACT_ATOMS: atom_id res chain seq x y z
N LEU A 1 -5.41 4.53 -9.16
CA LEU A 1 -6.04 4.87 -7.90
C LEU A 1 -7.36 4.10 -7.79
N ALA A 2 -7.56 3.36 -6.70
CA ALA A 2 -8.80 2.69 -6.34
C ALA A 2 -9.37 3.40 -5.10
N ASP A 3 -10.35 4.26 -5.32
CA ASP A 3 -10.96 5.02 -4.24
C ASP A 3 -12.02 4.16 -3.52
N GLU A 4 -12.02 4.21 -2.19
CA GLU A 4 -12.92 3.46 -1.31
C GLU A 4 -13.03 1.97 -1.69
N ILE A 5 -11.88 1.29 -1.83
CA ILE A 5 -11.82 -0.12 -2.27
C ILE A 5 -12.65 -1.05 -1.36
N ASN A 6 -12.83 -0.70 -0.11
CA ASN A 6 -13.66 -1.44 0.85
C ASN A 6 -15.16 -1.34 0.56
N ARG A 7 -15.61 -0.47 -0.34
CA ARG A 7 -16.98 -0.43 -0.86
C ARG A 7 -17.18 -1.30 -2.10
N ALA A 8 -16.09 -1.68 -2.75
CA ALA A 8 -16.17 -2.53 -3.93
C ALA A 8 -16.54 -3.97 -3.53
N PRO A 9 -17.42 -4.64 -4.27
CA PRO A 9 -17.72 -6.06 -4.06
C PRO A 9 -16.46 -6.93 -4.15
N ALA A 10 -16.45 -8.07 -3.46
CA ALA A 10 -15.30 -8.98 -3.40
C ALA A 10 -14.75 -9.37 -4.78
N LYS A 11 -15.60 -9.48 -5.80
CA LYS A 11 -15.18 -9.77 -7.18
C LYS A 11 -14.31 -8.65 -7.77
N VAL A 12 -14.64 -7.38 -7.49
CA VAL A 12 -13.87 -6.22 -7.96
C VAL A 12 -12.56 -6.12 -7.20
N GLN A 13 -12.59 -6.35 -5.88
CA GLN A 13 -11.38 -6.41 -5.07
C GLN A 13 -10.42 -7.49 -5.58
N SER A 14 -10.92 -8.69 -5.87
CA SER A 14 -10.11 -9.80 -6.42
C SER A 14 -9.51 -9.45 -7.79
N ALA A 15 -10.26 -8.77 -8.65
CA ALA A 15 -9.75 -8.33 -9.95
C ALA A 15 -8.62 -7.31 -9.81
N LEU A 16 -8.71 -6.37 -8.86
CA LEU A 16 -7.63 -5.43 -8.57
C LEU A 16 -6.35 -6.14 -8.11
N LEU A 17 -6.50 -7.20 -7.31
CA LEU A 17 -5.37 -7.97 -6.82
C LEU A 17 -4.71 -8.79 -7.92
N GLU A 18 -5.49 -9.34 -8.83
CA GLU A 18 -4.97 -9.98 -10.05
C GLU A 18 -4.13 -8.98 -10.85
N VAL A 19 -4.65 -7.77 -11.05
CA VAL A 19 -3.94 -6.68 -11.73
C VAL A 19 -2.59 -6.36 -11.05
N MET A 20 -2.55 -6.35 -9.71
CA MET A 20 -1.31 -6.08 -8.96
C MET A 20 -0.27 -7.18 -9.13
N GLN A 21 -0.69 -8.44 -9.20
CA GLN A 21 0.21 -9.59 -9.33
C GLN A 21 0.66 -9.83 -10.77
N GLU A 22 -0.32 -9.95 -11.66
CA GLU A 22 -0.09 -10.37 -13.03
C GLU A 22 0.25 -9.21 -13.96
N LYS A 23 0.06 -7.96 -13.50
CA LYS A 23 0.24 -6.73 -14.30
C LYS A 23 -0.54 -6.77 -15.61
N GLN A 24 -1.72 -7.34 -15.53
CA GLN A 24 -2.68 -7.44 -16.64
C GLN A 24 -4.10 -7.34 -16.11
N ILE A 25 -5.03 -7.01 -16.97
CA ILE A 25 -6.47 -7.00 -16.68
C ILE A 25 -7.21 -7.76 -17.76
N THR A 26 -8.13 -8.63 -17.38
CA THR A 26 -8.99 -9.36 -18.31
C THR A 26 -10.39 -8.77 -18.25
N ILE A 27 -10.88 -8.31 -19.39
CA ILE A 27 -12.22 -7.73 -19.56
C ILE A 27 -12.97 -8.55 -20.63
N GLY A 28 -13.96 -9.32 -20.20
CA GLY A 28 -14.59 -10.30 -21.06
C GLY A 28 -13.62 -11.40 -21.46
N ASP A 29 -13.40 -11.58 -22.75
CA ASP A 29 -12.46 -12.58 -23.31
C ASP A 29 -11.10 -11.97 -23.71
N GLU A 30 -10.89 -10.68 -23.46
CA GLU A 30 -9.66 -9.99 -23.85
C GLU A 30 -8.79 -9.67 -22.62
N THR A 31 -7.47 -9.92 -22.75
CA THR A 31 -6.47 -9.63 -21.73
C THR A 31 -5.57 -8.49 -22.17
N PHE A 32 -5.52 -7.45 -21.36
CA PHE A 32 -4.70 -6.26 -21.56
C PHE A 32 -3.52 -6.27 -20.58
N LYS A 33 -2.30 -6.23 -21.10
CA LYS A 33 -1.10 -6.07 -20.28
C LYS A 33 -0.93 -4.61 -19.89
N LEU A 34 -0.47 -4.39 -18.66
CA LEU A 34 -0.18 -3.05 -18.14
C LEU A 34 1.30 -2.74 -18.28
N ASP A 35 1.59 -1.56 -18.83
CA ASP A 35 2.96 -1.10 -19.00
C ASP A 35 3.60 -0.73 -17.66
N PRO A 36 4.87 -1.13 -17.42
CA PRO A 36 5.62 -0.64 -16.28
C PRO A 36 6.01 0.84 -16.45
N PRO A 37 6.21 1.60 -15.37
CA PRO A 37 5.95 1.22 -13.98
C PRO A 37 4.46 1.22 -13.67
N PHE A 38 3.98 0.15 -13.04
CA PHE A 38 2.61 0.03 -12.57
C PHE A 38 2.56 0.14 -11.06
N PHE A 39 1.73 1.03 -10.54
CA PHE A 39 1.57 1.28 -9.12
C PHE A 39 0.09 1.38 -8.76
N VAL A 40 -0.31 0.72 -7.69
CA VAL A 40 -1.67 0.78 -7.15
C VAL A 40 -1.67 1.55 -5.84
N MET A 41 -2.53 2.55 -5.77
CA MET A 41 -2.90 3.24 -4.55
C MET A 41 -4.38 2.99 -4.31
N ALA A 42 -4.73 2.56 -3.10
CA ALA A 42 -6.12 2.35 -2.72
C ALA A 42 -6.43 3.15 -1.44
N THR A 43 -7.63 3.70 -1.36
CA THR A 43 -8.12 4.33 -0.14
C THR A 43 -9.18 3.45 0.53
N GLN A 44 -9.29 3.57 1.85
CA GLN A 44 -10.35 2.98 2.65
C GLN A 44 -10.94 4.06 3.56
N ASN A 45 -12.25 4.06 3.69
CA ASN A 45 -12.91 4.90 4.68
C ASN A 45 -13.29 4.01 5.89
N PRO A 46 -12.64 4.17 7.06
CA PRO A 46 -12.90 3.32 8.22
C PRO A 46 -14.17 3.70 8.97
N VAL A 47 -14.74 4.88 8.74
CA VAL A 47 -15.85 5.44 9.53
C VAL A 47 -17.19 4.80 9.18
N GLU A 48 -17.35 4.32 7.96
CA GLU A 48 -18.59 3.73 7.50
C GLU A 48 -18.64 2.23 7.78
N GLN A 49 -19.66 1.78 8.49
CA GLN A 49 -19.85 0.37 8.86
C GLN A 49 -20.83 -0.38 7.96
N GLU A 50 -21.74 0.32 7.27
CA GLU A 50 -22.72 -0.30 6.38
C GLU A 50 -22.21 -0.34 4.92
N GLY A 51 -22.39 -1.50 4.28
CA GLY A 51 -22.00 -1.69 2.88
C GLY A 51 -20.50 -1.82 2.64
N VAL A 52 -19.72 -2.15 3.68
CA VAL A 52 -18.27 -2.30 3.61
C VAL A 52 -17.89 -3.78 3.50
N TYR A 53 -17.07 -4.08 2.51
CA TYR A 53 -16.42 -5.38 2.34
C TYR A 53 -14.97 -5.26 2.79
N GLN A 54 -14.66 -5.80 3.96
CA GLN A 54 -13.27 -5.79 4.44
C GLN A 54 -12.39 -6.60 3.50
N LEU A 55 -11.20 -6.05 3.18
CA LEU A 55 -10.20 -6.82 2.45
C LEU A 55 -9.64 -7.90 3.38
N PRO A 56 -9.59 -9.17 2.94
CA PRO A 56 -8.87 -10.22 3.66
C PRO A 56 -7.40 -9.84 3.85
N GLU A 57 -6.78 -10.30 4.94
CA GLU A 57 -5.37 -10.01 5.26
C GLU A 57 -4.41 -10.38 4.13
N ALA A 58 -4.62 -11.54 3.49
CA ALA A 58 -3.82 -11.96 2.32
C ALA A 58 -3.88 -10.97 1.14
N GLN A 59 -4.88 -10.10 1.11
CA GLN A 59 -5.03 -9.04 0.12
C GLN A 59 -4.35 -7.75 0.58
N LEU A 60 -4.39 -7.47 1.87
CA LEU A 60 -3.70 -6.32 2.47
C LEU A 60 -2.18 -6.50 2.40
N ASP A 61 -1.68 -7.70 2.56
CA ASP A 61 -0.25 -8.06 2.48
C ASP A 61 0.40 -7.72 1.10
N ARG A 62 -0.41 -7.50 0.08
CA ARG A 62 0.07 -7.07 -1.24
C ARG A 62 0.36 -5.58 -1.34
N PHE A 63 -0.05 -4.80 -0.35
CA PHE A 63 0.28 -3.38 -0.27
C PHE A 63 1.53 -3.19 0.57
N MET A 64 2.54 -2.54 -0.01
CA MET A 64 3.82 -2.30 0.65
C MET A 64 3.67 -1.44 1.92
N LEU A 65 2.74 -0.49 1.91
CA LEU A 65 2.54 0.47 2.99
C LEU A 65 1.06 0.66 3.28
N LYS A 66 0.73 0.80 4.58
CA LYS A 66 -0.54 1.29 5.06
C LYS A 66 -0.31 2.62 5.76
N LEU A 67 -0.94 3.67 5.23
CA LEU A 67 -0.87 5.01 5.78
C LEU A 67 -2.20 5.35 6.46
N VAL A 68 -2.12 5.81 7.70
CA VAL A 68 -3.29 6.31 8.43
C VAL A 68 -3.29 7.82 8.32
N VAL A 69 -4.33 8.36 7.69
CA VAL A 69 -4.51 9.81 7.54
C VAL A 69 -5.48 10.28 8.61
N GLY A 70 -4.98 11.11 9.53
CA GLY A 70 -5.80 11.73 10.58
C GLY A 70 -6.39 13.07 10.14
N TYR A 71 -7.07 13.72 11.07
CA TYR A 71 -7.51 15.09 10.86
C TYR A 71 -6.33 16.06 10.87
N ASN A 72 -6.45 17.12 10.10
CA ASN A 72 -5.46 18.20 10.08
C ASN A 72 -5.50 19.02 11.37
N SER A 73 -4.42 19.76 11.64
CA SER A 73 -4.41 20.76 12.69
C SER A 73 -5.34 21.94 12.34
N LYS A 74 -5.73 22.72 13.33
CA LYS A 74 -6.60 23.90 13.11
C LYS A 74 -6.01 24.90 12.11
N ASP A 75 -4.70 25.07 12.13
CA ASP A 75 -4.01 26.01 11.23
C ASP A 75 -4.01 25.47 9.79
N GLU A 76 -3.81 24.18 9.60
CA GLU A 76 -3.91 23.53 8.29
C GLU A 76 -5.34 23.57 7.75
N GLU A 77 -6.35 23.31 8.58
CA GLU A 77 -7.76 23.44 8.18
C GLU A 77 -8.10 24.87 7.76
N LEU A 78 -7.60 25.87 8.46
CA LEU A 78 -7.77 27.29 8.10
C LEU A 78 -7.14 27.59 6.75
N GLU A 79 -5.94 27.06 6.50
CA GLU A 79 -5.26 27.21 5.21
C GLU A 79 -6.02 26.52 4.08
N ILE A 80 -6.53 25.32 4.29
CA ILE A 80 -7.38 24.60 3.33
C ILE A 80 -8.62 25.44 2.99
N ALA A 81 -9.31 25.96 4.01
CA ALA A 81 -10.49 26.79 3.80
C ALA A 81 -10.18 28.05 2.98
N ARG A 82 -9.03 28.68 3.21
CA ARG A 82 -8.57 29.85 2.43
C ARG A 82 -8.27 29.50 0.98
N ARG A 83 -7.59 28.39 0.73
CA ARG A 83 -7.28 27.91 -0.64
C ARG A 83 -8.54 27.58 -1.42
N ILE A 84 -9.50 26.91 -0.79
CA ILE A 84 -10.78 26.58 -1.41
C ILE A 84 -11.55 27.86 -1.76
N SER A 85 -11.64 28.83 -0.83
CA SER A 85 -12.39 30.05 -1.06
C SER A 85 -11.74 30.99 -2.09
N SER A 86 -10.41 30.98 -2.21
CA SER A 86 -9.68 31.77 -3.21
C SER A 86 -9.61 31.10 -4.59
N GLY A 87 -9.95 29.81 -4.70
CA GLY A 87 -9.76 29.04 -5.92
C GLY A 87 -8.29 28.81 -6.31
N ASN A 88 -7.37 29.11 -5.41
CA ASN A 88 -5.93 29.08 -5.67
C ASN A 88 -5.38 27.69 -5.37
N PHE A 89 -5.41 26.81 -6.37
CA PHE A 89 -4.78 25.48 -6.31
C PHE A 89 -3.52 25.50 -7.16
N GLU A 90 -2.40 25.21 -6.53
CA GLU A 90 -1.15 25.00 -7.26
C GLU A 90 -1.24 23.72 -8.07
N ASN A 91 -0.82 23.76 -9.33
CA ASN A 91 -0.72 22.58 -10.16
C ASN A 91 0.44 21.70 -9.67
N ILE A 92 0.16 20.44 -9.43
CA ILE A 92 1.18 19.45 -9.12
C ILE A 92 1.98 19.17 -10.39
N LEU A 93 3.29 19.42 -10.32
CA LEU A 93 4.20 19.12 -11.42
C LEU A 93 4.88 17.77 -11.19
N PRO A 94 5.13 16.99 -12.26
CA PRO A 94 5.87 15.74 -12.15
C PRO A 94 7.33 16.03 -11.72
N VAL A 95 7.81 15.31 -10.72
CA VAL A 95 9.19 15.40 -10.22
C VAL A 95 10.09 14.36 -10.87
N LEU A 96 9.53 13.18 -11.21
CA LEU A 96 10.23 12.08 -11.85
C LEU A 96 9.54 11.72 -13.16
N GLN A 97 10.35 11.34 -14.14
CA GLN A 97 9.89 10.73 -15.37
C GLN A 97 9.94 9.20 -15.27
N LYS A 98 9.32 8.51 -16.23
CA LYS A 98 9.32 7.04 -16.29
C LYS A 98 10.74 6.46 -16.33
N ASP A 99 11.61 7.06 -17.12
CA ASP A 99 13.00 6.61 -17.28
C ASP A 99 13.80 6.75 -15.97
N ASP A 100 13.53 7.79 -15.17
CA ASP A 100 14.16 7.97 -13.85
C ASP A 100 13.81 6.81 -12.91
N ILE A 101 12.54 6.37 -12.93
CA ILE A 101 12.07 5.24 -12.12
C ILE A 101 12.76 3.94 -12.54
N ASP A 102 12.92 3.72 -13.84
CA ASP A 102 13.59 2.53 -14.36
C ASP A 102 15.09 2.52 -14.04
N GLU A 103 15.72 3.70 -14.04
CA GLU A 103 17.11 3.85 -13.60
C GLU A 103 17.27 3.57 -12.09
N ILE A 104 16.36 4.12 -11.26
CA ILE A 104 16.35 3.87 -9.82
C ILE A 104 16.19 2.36 -9.54
N LYS A 105 15.27 1.68 -10.23
CA LYS A 105 15.10 0.23 -10.08
C LYS A 105 16.34 -0.57 -10.43
N LYS A 106 17.10 -0.16 -11.47
CA LYS A 106 18.38 -0.79 -11.81
C LYS A 106 19.42 -0.57 -10.71
N LYS A 107 19.50 0.64 -10.16
CA LYS A 107 20.43 0.97 -9.07
C LYS A 107 20.12 0.15 -7.80
N ILE A 108 18.84 0.03 -7.43
CA ILE A 108 18.42 -0.76 -6.25
C ILE A 108 18.86 -2.22 -6.37
N LYS A 109 18.74 -2.84 -7.55
CA LYS A 109 19.17 -4.22 -7.77
C LYS A 109 20.67 -4.47 -7.59
N ASN A 110 21.47 -3.41 -7.68
CA ASN A 110 22.92 -3.48 -7.52
C ASN A 110 23.38 -3.12 -6.09
N ILE A 111 22.45 -2.83 -5.16
CA ILE A 111 22.80 -2.60 -3.77
C ILE A 111 23.19 -3.93 -3.15
N HIS A 112 24.41 -3.99 -2.64
CA HIS A 112 24.87 -5.14 -1.89
C HIS A 112 24.29 -5.10 -0.46
N ILE A 113 23.73 -6.21 -0.04
CA ILE A 113 23.27 -6.43 1.33
C ILE A 113 24.16 -7.53 1.92
N ASP A 114 24.73 -7.28 3.07
CA ASP A 114 25.51 -8.28 3.80
C ASP A 114 24.60 -9.42 4.29
N VAL A 115 25.08 -10.65 4.24
CA VAL A 115 24.33 -11.87 4.62
C VAL A 115 23.81 -11.79 6.06
N GLU A 116 24.55 -11.16 6.97
CA GLU A 116 24.10 -11.02 8.36
C GLU A 116 22.91 -10.03 8.46
N VAL A 117 22.86 -9.02 7.61
CA VAL A 117 21.72 -8.11 7.52
C VAL A 117 20.50 -8.83 6.93
N GLU A 118 20.68 -9.67 5.90
CA GLU A 118 19.60 -10.48 5.34
C GLU A 118 19.02 -11.43 6.40
N LYS A 119 19.87 -12.12 7.16
CA LYS A 119 19.45 -12.98 8.27
C LYS A 119 18.66 -12.18 9.32
N TYR A 120 19.15 -11.01 9.69
CA TYR A 120 18.48 -10.16 10.66
C TYR A 120 17.09 -9.73 10.19
N MET A 121 16.92 -9.39 8.91
CA MET A 121 15.60 -9.08 8.33
C MET A 121 14.64 -10.27 8.45
N ILE A 122 15.10 -11.48 8.14
CA ILE A 122 14.31 -12.70 8.26
C ILE A 122 13.95 -13.02 9.71
N GLU A 123 14.88 -12.80 10.66
CA GLU A 123 14.60 -12.96 12.09
C GLU A 123 13.49 -12.02 12.58
N ILE A 124 13.49 -10.74 12.13
CA ILE A 124 12.40 -9.80 12.46
C ILE A 124 11.05 -10.33 11.92
N VAL A 125 11.02 -10.80 10.68
CA VAL A 125 9.81 -11.37 10.09
C VAL A 125 9.34 -12.60 10.88
N ASN A 126 10.24 -13.51 11.23
CA ASN A 126 9.92 -14.68 12.03
C ASN A 126 9.43 -14.31 13.45
N ALA A 127 10.07 -13.35 14.10
CA ALA A 127 9.65 -12.84 15.40
C ALA A 127 8.22 -12.27 15.35
N SER A 128 7.83 -11.63 14.27
CA SER A 128 6.46 -11.15 14.10
C SER A 128 5.42 -12.27 13.95
N ARG A 129 5.84 -13.45 13.48
CA ARG A 129 4.96 -14.64 13.32
C ARG A 129 4.90 -15.50 14.58
N ASN A 130 6.02 -15.59 15.28
CA ASN A 130 6.20 -16.45 16.45
C ASN A 130 6.78 -15.66 17.65
N PRO A 131 6.11 -14.57 18.11
CA PRO A 131 6.70 -13.66 19.10
C PRO A 131 7.11 -14.35 20.38
N LYS A 132 6.39 -15.38 20.83
CA LYS A 132 6.71 -16.14 22.06
C LYS A 132 8.04 -16.90 21.97
N GLU A 133 8.42 -17.39 20.79
CA GLU A 133 9.71 -18.06 20.58
C GLU A 133 10.90 -17.11 20.68
N TYR A 134 10.62 -15.80 20.50
CA TYR A 134 11.60 -14.72 20.60
C TYR A 134 11.55 -13.97 21.94
N GLY A 135 10.83 -14.50 22.94
CA GLY A 135 10.71 -13.85 24.25
C GLY A 135 9.91 -12.55 24.22
N LEU A 136 9.02 -12.39 23.25
CA LEU A 136 8.19 -11.21 23.05
C LEU A 136 6.74 -11.47 23.50
N ASP A 137 6.57 -12.14 24.64
CA ASP A 137 5.25 -12.54 25.15
C ASP A 137 4.33 -11.33 25.36
N GLU A 138 4.87 -10.20 25.81
CA GLU A 138 4.12 -9.00 26.12
C GLU A 138 3.40 -8.40 24.88
N ILE A 139 3.96 -8.61 23.69
CA ILE A 139 3.38 -8.06 22.44
C ILE A 139 2.65 -9.13 21.60
N ALA A 140 2.72 -10.41 22.00
CA ALA A 140 2.17 -11.51 21.22
C ALA A 140 0.66 -11.33 20.96
N ASP A 141 -0.07 -10.83 21.95
CA ASP A 141 -1.52 -10.63 21.85
C ASP A 141 -1.94 -9.42 20.99
N TYR A 142 -0.97 -8.54 20.67
CA TYR A 142 -1.19 -7.38 19.79
C TYR A 142 -0.86 -7.68 18.31
N ILE A 143 -0.19 -8.80 18.04
CA ILE A 143 0.16 -9.20 16.66
C ILE A 143 -0.86 -10.21 16.19
N TYR A 144 -1.82 -9.75 15.42
CA TYR A 144 -2.85 -10.61 14.85
C TYR A 144 -2.34 -11.41 13.64
N PHE A 145 -1.52 -10.79 12.79
CA PHE A 145 -0.83 -11.43 11.67
C PHE A 145 0.63 -10.99 11.64
N GLY A 146 1.53 -11.96 11.45
CA GLY A 146 2.94 -11.68 11.24
C GLY A 146 3.22 -11.20 9.81
N ALA A 147 4.33 -10.50 9.64
CA ALA A 147 4.76 -9.99 8.34
C ALA A 147 5.14 -11.11 7.36
N SER A 148 5.05 -10.81 6.06
CA SER A 148 5.58 -11.64 4.97
C SER A 148 6.97 -11.13 4.54
N PRO A 149 7.91 -12.03 4.12
CA PRO A 149 9.23 -11.65 3.62
C PRO A 149 9.16 -10.82 2.33
#